data_4349fa0133f0ddeafb7233ee9382aa75
#
_entry.id   4349fa0133f0ddeafb7233ee9382aa75
#
_cell.length_a   1.000
_cell.length_b   1.000
_cell.length_c   1.000
_cell.angle_alpha   90.00
_cell.angle_beta   90.00
_cell.angle_gamma   90.00
#
_symmetry.space_group_name_H-M   'P 1'
#
loop_
_entity.id
_entity.type
_entity.pdbx_description
1 polymer ?
#
loop_
_entity_poly.entity_id
_entity_poly.type
_entity_poly.pdbx_seq_one_letter_code
_entity_poly.pdbx_strand_id
1 'polypeptide(L)'
;LVFNLSSPTTINNLIGGGGRLTQAGAGTLILAANDTYSGGTTINAGTTLQVGNGGTTGNLGSGAVADDGDLIFDTTGTTTITPVIGGSGNLSQVGTGTTVLTGNNTYAGSTTIRAGTLQIGNGGTTGSLGTAAIVTDNANLTFNLGGTSTVNASIAGTGNLTKAGAGTTILAANNTYGGTTNITAG
;
A
#
# COMPACT_ATOMS: atom_id res chain seq x y z
N LEU A 1 -10.35 -3.67 18.84
CA LEU A 1 -9.57 -2.55 19.35
C LEU A 1 -9.93 -1.31 18.54
N VAL A 2 -10.35 -0.23 19.21
CA VAL A 2 -10.71 1.03 18.54
C VAL A 2 -9.80 2.13 19.05
N PHE A 3 -9.16 2.84 18.14
CA PHE A 3 -8.37 4.04 18.41
C PHE A 3 -9.17 5.28 17.99
N ASN A 4 -9.55 6.09 18.97
CA ASN A 4 -10.25 7.36 18.76
C ASN A 4 -9.39 8.50 19.32
N LEU A 5 -8.28 8.78 18.63
CA LEU A 5 -7.23 9.69 19.07
C LEU A 5 -7.36 11.03 18.35
N SER A 6 -7.11 12.13 19.06
CA SER A 6 -7.11 13.49 18.50
C SER A 6 -5.74 13.99 18.05
N SER A 7 -4.68 13.27 18.41
CA SER A 7 -3.28 13.61 18.08
C SER A 7 -2.53 12.35 17.59
N PRO A 8 -1.41 12.51 16.87
CA PRO A 8 -0.61 11.37 16.43
C PRO A 8 -0.14 10.51 17.60
N THR A 9 -0.32 9.19 17.48
CA THR A 9 0.04 8.24 18.53
C THR A 9 0.72 7.02 17.92
N THR A 10 1.90 6.67 18.45
CA THR A 10 2.68 5.51 18.01
C THR A 10 2.47 4.34 18.95
N ILE A 11 2.10 3.20 18.39
CA ILE A 11 2.03 1.92 19.09
C ILE A 11 3.26 1.10 18.72
N ASN A 12 4.15 0.94 19.70
CA ASN A 12 5.38 0.15 19.55
C ASN A 12 5.18 -1.31 19.96
N ASN A 13 4.07 -1.63 20.63
CA ASN A 13 3.74 -2.96 21.07
C ASN A 13 3.05 -3.75 19.98
N LEU A 14 3.40 -5.03 19.85
CA LEU A 14 2.73 -5.95 18.93
C LEU A 14 1.25 -6.11 19.30
N ILE A 15 0.37 -5.90 18.33
CA ILE A 15 -1.06 -6.19 18.41
C ILE A 15 -1.30 -7.55 17.75
N GLY A 16 -1.81 -8.52 18.50
CA GLY A 16 -2.10 -9.86 18.02
C GLY A 16 -3.51 -10.32 18.36
N GLY A 17 -3.81 -11.58 18.01
CA GLY A 17 -5.09 -12.23 18.30
C GLY A 17 -6.14 -12.11 17.19
N GLY A 18 -7.36 -12.60 17.45
CA GLY A 18 -8.46 -12.67 16.47
C GLY A 18 -9.27 -11.38 16.30
N GLY A 19 -8.92 -10.32 17.05
CA GLY A 19 -9.68 -9.07 17.06
C GLY A 19 -9.44 -8.18 15.84
N ARG A 20 -10.36 -7.24 15.62
CA ARG A 20 -10.27 -6.20 14.59
C ARG A 20 -9.62 -4.95 15.16
N LEU A 21 -8.88 -4.20 14.31
CA LEU A 21 -8.39 -2.86 14.59
C LEU A 21 -9.27 -1.84 13.85
N THR A 22 -9.65 -0.74 14.54
CA THR A 22 -10.36 0.39 13.93
C THR A 22 -9.64 1.69 14.26
N GLN A 23 -9.25 2.44 13.25
CA GLN A 23 -8.82 3.83 13.37
C GLN A 23 -10.02 4.74 13.15
N ALA A 24 -10.43 5.46 14.20
CA ALA A 24 -11.65 6.26 14.21
C ALA A 24 -11.42 7.74 14.57
N GLY A 25 -10.27 8.07 15.15
CA GLY A 25 -9.93 9.43 15.57
C GLY A 25 -9.21 10.24 14.50
N ALA A 26 -9.28 11.57 14.57
CA ALA A 26 -8.63 12.48 13.63
C ALA A 26 -7.08 12.50 13.75
N GLY A 27 -6.52 12.00 14.86
CA GLY A 27 -5.07 11.83 15.00
C GLY A 27 -4.57 10.65 14.18
N THR A 28 -3.33 10.72 13.73
CA THR A 28 -2.68 9.60 13.04
C THR A 28 -2.38 8.46 14.01
N LEU A 29 -2.88 7.25 13.72
CA LEU A 29 -2.43 6.04 14.41
C LEU A 29 -1.21 5.47 13.67
N ILE A 30 -0.10 5.27 14.40
CA ILE A 30 1.15 4.73 13.86
C ILE A 30 1.39 3.35 14.46
N LEU A 31 1.42 2.31 13.62
CA LEU A 31 1.75 0.94 13.99
C LEU A 31 3.22 0.68 13.68
N ALA A 32 4.07 0.71 14.71
CA ALA A 32 5.52 0.56 14.56
C ALA A 32 6.02 -0.87 14.78
N ALA A 33 5.16 -1.80 15.21
CA ALA A 33 5.47 -3.21 15.35
C ALA A 33 4.98 -4.04 14.15
N ASN A 34 5.44 -5.29 14.03
CA ASN A 34 4.92 -6.24 13.05
C ASN A 34 3.68 -6.93 13.61
N ASP A 35 2.53 -6.32 13.42
CA ASP A 35 1.26 -6.76 13.99
C ASP A 35 0.73 -8.05 13.34
N THR A 36 0.05 -8.89 14.14
CA THR A 36 -0.39 -10.23 13.73
C THR A 36 -1.88 -10.49 13.98
N TYR A 37 -2.67 -9.46 14.29
CA TYR A 37 -4.12 -9.64 14.47
C TYR A 37 -4.79 -10.11 13.17
N SER A 38 -5.85 -10.91 13.28
CA SER A 38 -6.48 -11.54 12.11
C SER A 38 -7.89 -11.03 11.77
N GLY A 39 -8.48 -10.19 12.62
CA GLY A 39 -9.88 -9.75 12.45
C GLY A 39 -10.10 -8.59 11.46
N GLY A 40 -9.07 -8.14 10.77
CA GLY A 40 -9.12 -7.06 9.79
C GLY A 40 -8.88 -5.66 10.37
N THR A 41 -8.71 -4.70 9.46
CA THR A 41 -8.44 -3.29 9.78
C THR A 41 -9.52 -2.43 9.17
N THR A 42 -10.01 -1.43 9.92
CA THR A 42 -10.93 -0.40 9.40
C THR A 42 -10.30 0.97 9.63
N ILE A 43 -10.20 1.77 8.59
CA ILE A 43 -9.72 3.15 8.62
C ILE A 43 -10.91 4.03 8.21
N ASN A 44 -11.45 4.79 9.16
CA ASN A 44 -12.62 5.61 8.89
C ASN A 44 -12.27 6.82 8.01
N ALA A 45 -13.26 7.34 7.30
CA ALA A 45 -13.10 8.53 6.48
C ALA A 45 -12.55 9.73 7.30
N GLY A 46 -11.57 10.43 6.73
CA GLY A 46 -10.91 11.57 7.37
C GLY A 46 -9.91 11.19 8.47
N THR A 47 -9.56 9.91 8.61
CA THR A 47 -8.55 9.44 9.56
C THR A 47 -7.34 8.85 8.85
N THR A 48 -6.21 8.77 9.55
CA THR A 48 -4.95 8.26 8.99
C THR A 48 -4.44 7.08 9.82
N LEU A 49 -4.09 5.99 9.13
CA LEU A 49 -3.32 4.88 9.66
C LEU A 49 -1.95 4.84 8.98
N GLN A 50 -0.89 4.91 9.76
CA GLN A 50 0.48 4.75 9.27
C GLN A 50 1.06 3.41 9.74
N VAL A 51 1.66 2.67 8.83
CA VAL A 51 2.35 1.40 9.04
C VAL A 51 3.84 1.65 8.98
N GLY A 52 4.53 1.45 10.11
CA GLY A 52 5.93 1.84 10.27
C GLY A 52 6.09 3.28 10.77
N ASN A 53 7.29 3.60 11.22
CA ASN A 53 7.70 4.93 11.71
C ASN A 53 9.14 5.24 11.26
N GLY A 54 9.42 5.06 9.97
CA GLY A 54 10.77 5.26 9.40
C GLY A 54 11.78 4.17 9.80
N GLY A 55 11.36 3.10 10.46
CA GLY A 55 12.19 1.95 10.85
C GLY A 55 12.03 0.74 9.92
N THR A 56 12.58 -0.39 10.34
CA THR A 56 12.49 -1.66 9.58
C THR A 56 11.25 -2.48 9.91
N THR A 57 10.50 -2.09 10.96
CA THR A 57 9.30 -2.77 11.44
C THR A 57 8.05 -1.95 11.14
N GLY A 58 6.95 -2.62 11.05
CA GLY A 58 5.61 -2.10 10.77
C GLY A 58 4.91 -3.02 9.79
N ASN A 59 3.79 -3.62 10.22
CA ASN A 59 2.94 -4.43 9.36
C ASN A 59 1.50 -4.36 9.85
N LEU A 60 0.58 -4.65 8.96
CA LEU A 60 -0.83 -4.86 9.30
C LEU A 60 -1.06 -6.32 9.68
N GLY A 61 -2.13 -6.58 10.42
CA GLY A 61 -2.65 -7.92 10.60
C GLY A 61 -3.07 -8.58 9.28
N SER A 62 -3.49 -9.84 9.33
CA SER A 62 -3.75 -10.65 8.13
C SER A 62 -5.19 -10.52 7.57
N GLY A 63 -6.11 -9.91 8.30
CA GLY A 63 -7.49 -9.71 7.83
C GLY A 63 -7.64 -8.54 6.87
N ALA A 64 -8.71 -8.56 6.05
CA ALA A 64 -8.97 -7.52 5.05
C ALA A 64 -8.95 -6.09 5.63
N VAL A 65 -8.51 -5.13 4.82
CA VAL A 65 -8.45 -3.71 5.16
C VAL A 65 -9.58 -2.98 4.46
N ALA A 66 -10.46 -2.37 5.26
CA ALA A 66 -11.47 -1.41 4.78
C ALA A 66 -10.89 -0.01 5.00
N ASP A 67 -10.37 0.58 3.94
CA ASP A 67 -9.74 1.89 3.96
C ASP A 67 -10.67 2.93 3.33
N ASP A 68 -11.28 3.76 4.17
CA ASP A 68 -12.05 4.93 3.74
C ASP A 68 -11.33 6.24 4.10
N GLY A 69 -10.10 6.15 4.65
CA GLY A 69 -9.26 7.28 5.04
C GLY A 69 -7.96 7.34 4.25
N ASP A 70 -6.85 7.47 4.98
CA ASP A 70 -5.50 7.47 4.42
C ASP A 70 -4.66 6.34 5.03
N LEU A 71 -4.18 5.43 4.19
CA LEU A 71 -3.24 4.38 4.58
C LEU A 71 -1.84 4.74 4.10
N ILE A 72 -0.90 4.87 5.05
CA ILE A 72 0.48 5.28 4.78
C ILE A 72 1.43 4.14 5.14
N PHE A 73 2.41 3.86 4.27
CA PHE A 73 3.52 2.93 4.53
C PHE A 73 4.82 3.72 4.70
N ASP A 74 5.44 3.62 5.88
CA ASP A 74 6.67 4.32 6.25
C ASP A 74 7.68 3.37 6.90
N THR A 75 8.24 2.47 6.09
CA THR A 75 9.28 1.54 6.51
C THR A 75 10.53 1.68 5.64
N THR A 76 11.69 1.30 6.17
CA THR A 76 12.98 1.26 5.43
C THR A 76 13.31 -0.14 4.91
N GLY A 77 12.64 -1.18 5.43
CA GLY A 77 12.77 -2.57 5.00
C GLY A 77 11.75 -2.96 3.93
N THR A 78 11.64 -4.26 3.68
CA THR A 78 10.57 -4.82 2.85
C THR A 78 9.40 -5.23 3.73
N THR A 79 8.22 -4.67 3.47
CA THR A 79 6.97 -5.02 4.15
C THR A 79 6.00 -5.62 3.14
N THR A 80 5.52 -6.85 3.39
CA THR A 80 4.55 -7.50 2.52
C THR A 80 3.15 -7.40 3.10
N ILE A 81 2.24 -6.82 2.35
CA ILE A 81 0.82 -6.66 2.68
C ILE A 81 0.03 -7.70 1.88
N THR A 82 -0.41 -8.73 2.57
CA THR A 82 -1.17 -9.84 1.97
C THR A 82 -2.68 -9.60 1.95
N PRO A 83 -3.28 -8.87 2.92
CA PRO A 83 -4.69 -8.57 2.89
C PRO A 83 -5.11 -7.80 1.64
N VAL A 84 -6.37 -7.99 1.24
CA VAL A 84 -7.02 -7.11 0.27
C VAL A 84 -7.32 -5.77 0.93
N ILE A 85 -6.92 -4.68 0.28
CA ILE A 85 -7.24 -3.32 0.67
C ILE A 85 -8.40 -2.86 -0.22
N GLY A 86 -9.54 -2.52 0.39
CA GLY A 86 -10.73 -1.98 -0.27
C GLY A 86 -11.20 -0.72 0.43
N GLY A 87 -12.24 -0.07 -0.12
CA GLY A 87 -12.80 1.17 0.41
C GLY A 87 -12.56 2.36 -0.52
N SER A 88 -12.83 3.56 -0.04
CA SER A 88 -12.71 4.81 -0.82
C SER A 88 -11.41 5.58 -0.52
N GLY A 89 -10.58 5.09 0.39
CA GLY A 89 -9.40 5.75 0.92
C GLY A 89 -8.20 5.78 -0.02
N ASN A 90 -7.18 6.53 0.38
CA ASN A 90 -5.94 6.72 -0.36
C ASN A 90 -4.80 5.86 0.19
N LEU A 91 -3.85 5.49 -0.67
CA LEU A 91 -2.65 4.77 -0.29
C LEU A 91 -1.40 5.61 -0.58
N SER A 92 -0.49 5.73 0.40
CA SER A 92 0.77 6.43 0.23
C SER A 92 1.97 5.57 0.65
N GLN A 93 2.98 5.47 -0.22
CA GLN A 93 4.30 4.95 0.10
C GLN A 93 5.24 6.14 0.37
N VAL A 94 5.68 6.31 1.62
CA VAL A 94 6.56 7.42 2.02
C VAL A 94 7.91 6.94 2.55
N GLY A 95 7.98 5.72 3.07
CA GLY A 95 9.22 5.11 3.53
C GLY A 95 10.15 4.75 2.38
N THR A 96 11.46 4.74 2.65
CA THR A 96 12.50 4.42 1.65
C THR A 96 12.62 2.93 1.31
N GLY A 97 11.90 2.08 2.03
CA GLY A 97 11.86 0.63 1.80
C GLY A 97 10.93 0.23 0.65
N THR A 98 10.59 -1.05 0.65
CA THR A 98 9.67 -1.63 -0.35
C THR A 98 8.39 -2.11 0.32
N THR A 99 7.24 -1.59 -0.11
CA THR A 99 5.94 -2.17 0.24
C THR A 99 5.46 -3.06 -0.89
N VAL A 100 5.21 -4.34 -0.59
CA VAL A 100 4.76 -5.33 -1.56
C VAL A 100 3.27 -5.62 -1.34
N LEU A 101 2.42 -5.26 -2.30
CA LEU A 101 0.98 -5.54 -2.26
C LEU A 101 0.69 -6.83 -3.03
N THR A 102 0.30 -7.89 -2.32
CA THR A 102 -0.03 -9.19 -2.94
C THR A 102 -1.53 -9.47 -2.99
N GLY A 103 -2.36 -8.68 -2.30
CA GLY A 103 -3.82 -8.74 -2.39
C GLY A 103 -4.34 -8.15 -3.70
N ASN A 104 -5.49 -8.65 -4.17
CA ASN A 104 -6.22 -8.05 -5.28
C ASN A 104 -7.00 -6.83 -4.76
N ASN A 105 -6.33 -5.70 -4.66
CA ASN A 105 -6.84 -4.49 -4.03
C ASN A 105 -7.93 -3.80 -4.86
N THR A 106 -8.89 -3.19 -4.18
CA THR A 106 -10.07 -2.55 -4.78
C THR A 106 -10.34 -1.15 -4.24
N TYR A 107 -9.42 -0.57 -3.44
CA TYR A 107 -9.59 0.82 -2.96
C TYR A 107 -9.73 1.80 -4.13
N ALA A 108 -10.57 2.82 -3.96
CA ALA A 108 -10.92 3.74 -5.03
C ALA A 108 -10.17 5.08 -4.98
N GLY A 109 -9.51 5.38 -3.88
CA GLY A 109 -8.72 6.60 -3.74
C GLY A 109 -7.39 6.57 -4.50
N SER A 110 -6.66 7.67 -4.47
CA SER A 110 -5.38 7.80 -5.18
C SER A 110 -4.26 6.97 -4.56
N THR A 111 -3.28 6.64 -5.38
CA THR A 111 -2.00 6.06 -4.92
C THR A 111 -0.88 7.07 -5.10
N THR A 112 -0.11 7.34 -4.05
CA THR A 112 1.04 8.25 -4.10
C THR A 112 2.31 7.54 -3.64
N ILE A 113 3.36 7.58 -4.45
CA ILE A 113 4.68 7.01 -4.13
C ILE A 113 5.66 8.17 -4.03
N ARG A 114 6.10 8.50 -2.81
CA ARG A 114 6.99 9.64 -2.53
C ARG A 114 8.44 9.22 -2.37
N ALA A 115 8.66 8.00 -1.86
CA ALA A 115 10.00 7.44 -1.65
C ALA A 115 9.96 5.91 -1.75
N GLY A 116 11.10 5.26 -1.86
CA GLY A 116 11.23 3.81 -1.90
C GLY A 116 10.56 3.16 -3.10
N THR A 117 9.91 2.02 -2.86
CA THR A 117 9.26 1.23 -3.91
C THR A 117 7.88 0.76 -3.46
N LEU A 118 6.88 0.97 -4.31
CA LEU A 118 5.62 0.24 -4.22
C LEU A 118 5.66 -0.89 -5.26
N GLN A 119 5.63 -2.13 -4.78
CA GLN A 119 5.65 -3.32 -5.64
C GLN A 119 4.27 -3.99 -5.64
N ILE A 120 3.77 -4.29 -6.81
CA ILE A 120 2.51 -5.00 -7.05
C ILE A 120 2.83 -6.45 -7.41
N GLY A 121 2.38 -7.35 -6.54
CA GLY A 121 2.66 -8.79 -6.67
C GLY A 121 4.05 -9.19 -6.18
N ASN A 122 4.27 -10.49 -6.11
CA ASN A 122 5.54 -11.11 -5.68
C ASN A 122 5.86 -12.34 -6.56
N GLY A 123 5.79 -12.18 -7.87
CA GLY A 123 6.02 -13.27 -8.84
C GLY A 123 4.82 -14.18 -9.09
N GLY A 124 3.80 -14.13 -8.24
CA GLY A 124 2.54 -14.87 -8.39
C GLY A 124 1.55 -14.19 -9.34
N THR A 125 0.31 -14.70 -9.35
CA THR A 125 -0.76 -14.17 -10.20
C THR A 125 -1.65 -13.15 -9.49
N THR A 126 -1.45 -12.92 -8.19
CA THR A 126 -2.24 -12.01 -7.36
C THR A 126 -1.46 -10.74 -7.05
N GLY A 127 -2.18 -9.67 -6.86
CA GLY A 127 -1.68 -8.33 -6.59
C GLY A 127 -2.23 -7.33 -7.59
N SER A 128 -2.82 -6.25 -7.10
CA SER A 128 -3.26 -5.14 -7.95
C SER A 128 -3.09 -3.80 -7.21
N LEU A 129 -2.97 -2.73 -7.97
CA LEU A 129 -3.37 -1.41 -7.49
C LEU A 129 -4.89 -1.42 -7.27
N GLY A 130 -5.39 -0.45 -6.49
CA GLY A 130 -6.83 -0.22 -6.39
C GLY A 130 -7.44 0.17 -7.74
N THR A 131 -8.70 0.55 -7.72
CA THR A 131 -9.44 1.00 -8.90
C THR A 131 -9.27 2.51 -9.14
N ALA A 132 -8.34 3.15 -8.44
CA ALA A 132 -8.02 4.57 -8.56
C ALA A 132 -7.80 4.99 -10.01
N ALA A 133 -8.22 6.20 -10.34
CA ALA A 133 -7.96 6.78 -11.65
C ALA A 133 -6.52 7.29 -11.80
N ILE A 134 -5.82 7.56 -10.69
CA ILE A 134 -4.51 8.23 -10.70
C ILE A 134 -3.53 7.56 -9.74
N VAL A 135 -2.33 7.32 -10.24
CA VAL A 135 -1.12 6.98 -9.47
C VAL A 135 -0.10 8.09 -9.66
N THR A 136 0.31 8.74 -8.58
CA THR A 136 1.40 9.72 -8.59
C THR A 136 2.67 9.01 -8.14
N ASP A 137 3.55 8.66 -9.09
CA ASP A 137 4.82 8.01 -8.82
C ASP A 137 5.97 9.03 -8.91
N ASN A 138 6.56 9.36 -7.75
CA ASN A 138 7.75 10.20 -7.68
C ASN A 138 9.00 9.43 -7.19
N ALA A 139 8.90 8.09 -7.13
CA ALA A 139 10.00 7.22 -6.72
C ALA A 139 10.07 5.96 -7.60
N ASN A 140 9.54 4.81 -7.16
CA ASN A 140 9.56 3.60 -7.96
C ASN A 140 8.25 2.81 -7.84
N LEU A 141 7.65 2.50 -8.98
CA LEU A 141 6.52 1.58 -9.09
C LEU A 141 6.98 0.30 -9.79
N THR A 142 6.79 -0.84 -9.16
CA THR A 142 7.22 -2.14 -9.70
C THR A 142 6.02 -3.08 -9.88
N PHE A 143 5.90 -3.70 -11.04
CA PHE A 143 4.97 -4.80 -11.30
C PHE A 143 5.73 -6.12 -11.38
N ASN A 144 5.50 -7.00 -10.40
CA ASN A 144 6.12 -8.32 -10.29
C ASN A 144 5.05 -9.40 -10.25
N LEU A 145 4.45 -9.68 -11.41
CA LEU A 145 3.34 -10.61 -11.56
C LEU A 145 3.67 -11.68 -12.61
N GLY A 146 3.26 -12.92 -12.35
CA GLY A 146 3.39 -14.04 -13.28
C GLY A 146 2.24 -14.17 -14.28
N GLY A 147 1.12 -13.49 -14.04
CA GLY A 147 -0.06 -13.44 -14.91
C GLY A 147 -0.18 -12.12 -15.67
N THR A 148 -1.29 -11.97 -16.41
CA THR A 148 -1.64 -10.70 -17.06
C THR A 148 -2.28 -9.75 -16.05
N SER A 149 -1.79 -8.52 -15.99
CA SER A 149 -2.33 -7.44 -15.16
C SER A 149 -2.63 -6.21 -16.02
N THR A 150 -3.85 -5.66 -15.89
CA THR A 150 -4.23 -4.42 -16.57
C THR A 150 -4.28 -3.28 -15.56
N VAL A 151 -3.54 -2.22 -15.83
CA VAL A 151 -3.50 -0.99 -15.04
C VAL A 151 -4.34 0.06 -15.77
N ASN A 152 -5.53 0.35 -15.22
CA ASN A 152 -6.44 1.35 -15.78
C ASN A 152 -6.17 2.77 -15.23
N ALA A 153 -5.37 2.87 -14.17
CA ALA A 153 -4.96 4.16 -13.61
C ALA A 153 -3.97 4.89 -14.53
N SER A 154 -4.10 6.20 -14.62
CA SER A 154 -3.05 7.04 -15.21
C SER A 154 -1.87 7.14 -14.24
N ILE A 155 -0.68 6.81 -14.68
CA ILE A 155 0.56 6.94 -13.91
C ILE A 155 1.22 8.25 -14.31
N ALA A 156 1.43 9.13 -13.33
CA ALA A 156 2.08 10.43 -13.49
C ALA A 156 3.19 10.59 -12.44
N GLY A 157 3.96 11.67 -12.54
CA GLY A 157 5.06 11.99 -11.62
C GLY A 157 6.43 11.84 -12.26
N THR A 158 7.48 11.85 -11.45
CA THR A 158 8.88 11.82 -11.89
C THR A 158 9.55 10.45 -11.66
N GLY A 159 8.81 9.49 -11.12
CA GLY A 159 9.30 8.18 -10.73
C GLY A 159 9.54 7.21 -11.88
N ASN A 160 10.12 6.06 -11.55
CA ASN A 160 10.48 5.01 -12.49
C ASN A 160 9.48 3.85 -12.42
N LEU A 161 9.19 3.25 -13.56
CA LEU A 161 8.35 2.07 -13.65
C LEU A 161 9.21 0.84 -13.97
N THR A 162 9.06 -0.23 -13.20
CA THR A 162 9.75 -1.50 -13.45
C THR A 162 8.73 -2.62 -13.67
N LYS A 163 8.92 -3.39 -14.74
CA LYS A 163 8.24 -4.64 -15.00
C LYS A 163 9.19 -5.81 -14.71
N ALA A 164 8.96 -6.56 -13.62
CA ALA A 164 9.89 -7.57 -13.11
C ALA A 164 9.36 -9.02 -13.19
N GLY A 165 8.06 -9.25 -13.14
CA GLY A 165 7.49 -10.61 -13.19
C GLY A 165 7.44 -11.21 -14.61
N ALA A 166 7.24 -12.51 -14.73
CA ALA A 166 7.20 -13.22 -16.03
C ALA A 166 5.91 -12.96 -16.84
N GLY A 167 4.84 -12.44 -16.21
CA GLY A 167 3.58 -12.17 -16.87
C GLY A 167 3.58 -10.90 -17.72
N THR A 168 2.40 -10.48 -18.18
CA THR A 168 2.21 -9.27 -18.99
C THR A 168 1.59 -8.15 -18.14
N THR A 169 2.13 -6.94 -18.22
CA THR A 169 1.50 -5.73 -17.67
C THR A 169 1.00 -4.85 -18.81
N ILE A 170 -0.30 -4.54 -18.79
CA ILE A 170 -0.95 -3.68 -19.76
C ILE A 170 -1.22 -2.33 -19.10
N LEU A 171 -0.61 -1.27 -19.59
CA LEU A 171 -0.90 0.10 -19.17
C LEU A 171 -2.00 0.65 -20.09
N ALA A 172 -3.26 0.65 -19.61
CA ALA A 172 -4.43 0.94 -20.41
C ALA A 172 -4.80 2.44 -20.44
N ALA A 173 -4.18 3.25 -19.58
CA ALA A 173 -4.44 4.68 -19.50
C ALA A 173 -3.34 5.52 -20.17
N ASN A 174 -3.59 6.81 -20.34
CA ASN A 174 -2.57 7.78 -20.77
C ASN A 174 -1.62 8.07 -19.60
N ASN A 175 -0.37 7.59 -19.72
CA ASN A 175 0.65 7.73 -18.68
C ASN A 175 1.59 8.89 -19.02
N THR A 176 1.96 9.68 -18.00
CA THR A 176 2.76 10.90 -18.12
C THR A 176 3.93 10.96 -17.16
N TYR A 177 4.31 9.81 -16.55
CA TYR A 177 5.50 9.76 -15.68
C TYR A 177 6.77 10.09 -16.46
N GLY A 178 7.69 10.85 -15.83
CA GLY A 178 8.91 11.35 -16.48
C GLY A 178 10.14 10.49 -16.30
N GLY A 179 10.08 9.47 -15.46
CA GLY A 179 11.20 8.57 -15.20
C GLY A 179 11.37 7.47 -16.25
N THR A 180 12.26 6.55 -15.98
CA THR A 180 12.58 5.43 -16.88
C THR A 180 11.57 4.30 -16.77
N THR A 181 11.37 3.57 -17.88
CA THR A 181 10.68 2.29 -17.87
C THR A 181 11.71 1.18 -18.02
N ASN A 182 11.78 0.26 -17.06
CA ASN A 182 12.68 -0.87 -17.05
C ASN A 182 11.89 -2.18 -17.13
N ILE A 183 12.17 -2.99 -18.16
CA ILE A 183 11.56 -4.32 -18.32
C ILE A 183 12.65 -5.35 -18.11
N THR A 184 12.59 -6.07 -16.96
CA THR A 184 13.57 -7.07 -16.58
C THR A 184 13.13 -8.49 -16.85
N ALA A 185 11.83 -8.73 -16.99
CA ALA A 185 11.24 -10.02 -17.36
C ALA A 185 9.82 -9.85 -17.94
N GLY A 186 9.37 -10.82 -18.73
CA GLY A 186 8.02 -10.90 -19.33
C GLY A 186 7.88 -10.36 -20.72
#